data_016959cb2e71e4f76b530418f05f38e6
#
_entry.id   016959cb2e71e4f76b530418f05f38e6
#
_cell.length_a   1.000
_cell.length_b   1.000
_cell.length_c   1.000
_cell.angle_alpha   90.00
_cell.angle_beta   90.00
_cell.angle_gamma   90.00
#
_symmetry.space_group_name_H-M   'P 1'
#
loop_
_entity.id
_entity.type
_entity.pdbx_description
1 polymer ?
#
loop_
_entity_poly.entity_id
_entity_poly.type
_entity_poly.pdbx_seq_one_letter_code
_entity_poly.pdbx_strand_id
1 'polypeptide(L)'
;MVICDNKTKLNDTGLGRMFIKESQVKLTTLNTFMPYLSDKNIALIKIDVEGHELEVLEGGKELIAKYHVPFICLEFSPSYLKEVGSNPRQLAQLFVDNGYKITSDGFLSKNYLTIDELLRRAGFQINCYFIHDSIIDK
;
A
#
# COMPACT_ATOMS: atom_id res chain seq x y z
N MET A 1 -6.12 -5.76 -5.58
CA MET A 1 -4.81 -5.86 -6.29
C MET A 1 -4.97 -5.12 -7.59
N VAL A 2 -4.34 -3.97 -7.71
CA VAL A 2 -4.22 -3.27 -8.99
C VAL A 2 -2.99 -3.85 -9.65
N ILE A 3 -3.17 -4.59 -10.73
CA ILE A 3 -2.05 -5.01 -11.56
C ILE A 3 -1.98 -3.97 -12.67
N CYS A 4 -0.96 -3.14 -12.64
CA CYS A 4 -0.82 -2.04 -13.59
C CYS A 4 -0.67 -2.54 -15.02
N ASP A 5 -1.45 -1.93 -15.93
CA ASP A 5 -1.18 -2.00 -17.35
C ASP A 5 0.14 -1.24 -17.62
N ASN A 6 1.10 -1.94 -18.22
CA ASN A 6 2.39 -1.38 -18.62
C ASN A 6 2.22 -0.35 -19.75
N LYS A 7 1.61 0.78 -19.46
CA LYS A 7 1.72 2.00 -20.26
C LYS A 7 2.79 2.94 -19.70
N THR A 8 3.83 2.40 -19.13
CA THR A 8 4.99 3.20 -18.79
C THR A 8 5.64 3.68 -20.07
N LYS A 9 5.47 4.94 -20.40
CA LYS A 9 6.36 5.60 -21.35
C LYS A 9 7.75 5.53 -20.75
N LEU A 10 8.59 4.71 -21.33
CA LEU A 10 10.02 4.69 -21.06
C LEU A 10 10.60 6.05 -21.40
N ASN A 11 10.78 6.90 -20.41
CA ASN A 11 11.76 7.92 -20.48
C ASN A 11 13.12 7.22 -20.32
N ASP A 12 13.95 7.35 -21.34
CA ASP A 12 15.29 6.84 -21.40
C ASP A 12 16.13 7.42 -20.24
N THR A 13 16.21 6.66 -19.14
CA THR A 13 17.00 7.04 -17.96
C THR A 13 18.42 6.47 -18.05
N GLY A 14 18.92 6.20 -19.24
CA GLY A 14 20.35 5.85 -19.45
C GLY A 14 20.80 4.51 -18.85
N LEU A 15 19.92 3.71 -18.27
CA LEU A 15 20.24 2.42 -17.62
C LEU A 15 20.01 1.19 -18.49
N GLY A 16 19.79 1.35 -19.80
CA GLY A 16 19.81 0.25 -20.76
C GLY A 16 18.79 -0.87 -20.53
N ARG A 17 17.74 -0.64 -19.74
CA ARG A 17 16.65 -1.61 -19.57
C ARG A 17 15.65 -1.45 -20.71
N MET A 18 15.61 -2.43 -21.61
CA MET A 18 14.61 -2.52 -22.65
C MET A 18 13.41 -3.29 -22.09
N PHE A 19 12.27 -2.62 -21.97
CA PHE A 19 11.01 -3.26 -21.60
C PHE A 19 10.25 -3.60 -22.89
N ILE A 20 9.87 -4.85 -23.05
CA ILE A 20 9.06 -5.31 -24.17
C ILE A 20 7.63 -5.44 -23.67
N LYS A 21 6.66 -4.84 -24.37
CA LYS A 21 5.24 -5.01 -24.08
C LYS A 21 4.83 -6.42 -24.52
N GLU A 22 4.80 -7.36 -23.58
CA GLU A 22 4.55 -8.77 -23.91
C GLU A 22 3.13 -9.26 -23.61
N SER A 23 2.37 -8.58 -22.73
CA SER A 23 1.04 -9.08 -22.37
C SER A 23 0.08 -7.99 -21.88
N GLN A 24 -1.21 -8.28 -22.00
CA GLN A 24 -2.27 -7.57 -21.31
C GLN A 24 -2.65 -8.34 -20.04
N VAL A 25 -2.77 -7.66 -18.90
CA VAL A 25 -3.26 -8.23 -17.66
C VAL A 25 -4.59 -7.62 -17.29
N LYS A 26 -5.48 -8.42 -16.71
CA LYS A 26 -6.77 -7.93 -16.20
C LYS A 26 -6.55 -7.20 -14.89
N LEU A 27 -7.09 -5.98 -14.80
CA LEU A 27 -7.16 -5.26 -13.54
C LEU A 27 -8.37 -5.77 -12.74
N THR A 28 -8.17 -5.86 -11.42
CA THR A 28 -9.23 -6.17 -10.46
C THR A 28 -8.99 -5.42 -9.15
N THR A 29 -9.98 -5.36 -8.29
CA THR A 29 -9.88 -4.75 -6.97
C THR A 29 -9.85 -5.82 -5.88
N LEU A 30 -9.33 -5.48 -4.70
CA LEU A 30 -9.38 -6.38 -3.55
C LEU A 30 -10.82 -6.73 -3.15
N ASN A 31 -11.75 -5.79 -3.27
CA ASN A 31 -13.16 -6.01 -2.95
C ASN A 31 -13.79 -7.15 -3.77
N THR A 32 -13.31 -7.38 -5.01
CA THR A 32 -13.77 -8.48 -5.87
C THR A 32 -13.55 -9.86 -5.24
N PHE A 33 -12.60 -9.98 -4.32
CA PHE A 33 -12.30 -11.25 -3.66
C PHE A 33 -13.15 -11.53 -2.41
N MET A 34 -13.94 -10.57 -1.93
CA MET A 34 -14.76 -10.72 -0.72
C MET A 34 -15.67 -11.96 -0.71
N PRO A 35 -16.33 -12.35 -1.83
CA PRO A 35 -17.15 -13.55 -1.85
C PRO A 35 -16.38 -14.84 -1.56
N TYR A 36 -15.08 -14.86 -1.84
CA TYR A 36 -14.22 -16.04 -1.62
C TYR A 36 -13.60 -16.08 -0.22
N LEU A 37 -13.86 -15.05 0.58
CA LEU A 37 -13.28 -14.86 1.91
C LEU A 37 -14.33 -14.97 3.04
N SER A 38 -15.56 -15.38 2.74
CA SER A 38 -16.70 -15.34 3.67
C SER A 38 -16.41 -16.00 5.02
N ASP A 39 -15.62 -17.08 5.03
CA ASP A 39 -15.29 -17.87 6.23
C ASP A 39 -13.80 -17.76 6.61
N LYS A 40 -13.12 -16.73 6.13
CA LYS A 40 -11.68 -16.53 6.33
C LYS A 40 -11.42 -15.30 7.19
N ASN A 41 -10.34 -15.36 7.96
CA ASN A 41 -9.75 -14.20 8.60
C ASN A 41 -8.51 -13.78 7.82
N ILE A 42 -8.39 -12.49 7.55
CA ILE A 42 -7.20 -11.93 6.91
C ILE A 42 -6.27 -11.47 8.02
N ALA A 43 -5.14 -12.16 8.17
CA ALA A 43 -4.16 -11.79 9.19
C ALA A 43 -3.24 -10.65 8.76
N LEU A 44 -2.90 -10.58 7.49
CA LEU A 44 -1.94 -9.61 6.94
C LEU A 44 -2.23 -9.35 5.47
N ILE A 45 -2.04 -8.10 5.05
CA ILE A 45 -1.94 -7.71 3.65
C ILE A 45 -0.55 -7.11 3.42
N LYS A 46 0.21 -7.66 2.45
CA LYS A 46 1.40 -7.00 1.91
C LYS A 46 1.05 -6.32 0.59
N ILE A 47 1.45 -5.05 0.45
CA ILE A 47 1.25 -4.25 -0.77
C ILE A 47 2.63 -3.84 -1.28
N ASP A 48 2.88 -4.12 -2.57
CA ASP A 48 4.17 -3.85 -3.23
C ASP A 48 3.86 -3.68 -4.72
N VAL A 49 3.49 -2.46 -5.11
CA VAL A 49 2.93 -2.16 -6.44
C VAL A 49 3.51 -0.89 -7.06
N GLU A 50 4.71 -0.51 -6.62
CA GLU A 50 5.55 0.48 -7.27
C GLU A 50 4.85 1.83 -7.53
N GLY A 51 4.19 2.38 -6.49
CA GLY A 51 3.52 3.68 -6.51
C GLY A 51 1.99 3.63 -6.61
N HIS A 52 1.40 2.46 -6.87
CA HIS A 52 -0.06 2.29 -6.99
C HIS A 52 -0.74 1.83 -5.68
N GLU A 53 -0.09 2.05 -4.53
CA GLU A 53 -0.59 1.61 -3.22
C GLU A 53 -1.92 2.28 -2.86
N LEU A 54 -2.11 3.54 -3.25
CA LEU A 54 -3.34 4.29 -3.00
C LEU A 54 -4.52 3.64 -3.72
N GLU A 55 -4.36 3.31 -4.99
CA GLU A 55 -5.40 2.67 -5.82
C GLU A 55 -5.74 1.26 -5.29
N VAL A 56 -4.73 0.53 -4.79
CA VAL A 56 -4.97 -0.78 -4.15
C VAL A 56 -5.84 -0.63 -2.91
N LEU A 57 -5.54 0.36 -2.05
CA LEU A 57 -6.32 0.61 -0.84
C LEU A 57 -7.74 1.09 -1.15
N GLU A 58 -7.92 1.99 -2.11
CA GLU A 58 -9.23 2.44 -2.55
C GLU A 58 -10.06 1.27 -3.10
N GLY A 59 -9.44 0.40 -3.90
CA GLY A 59 -10.06 -0.82 -4.42
C GLY A 59 -10.26 -1.93 -3.39
N GLY A 60 -9.70 -1.80 -2.20
CA GLY A 60 -9.78 -2.73 -1.07
C GLY A 60 -10.53 -2.21 0.15
N LYS A 61 -11.05 -0.99 0.10
CA LYS A 61 -11.61 -0.29 1.26
C LYS A 61 -12.67 -1.10 2.01
N GLU A 62 -13.62 -1.68 1.29
CA GLU A 62 -14.69 -2.47 1.92
C GLU A 62 -14.16 -3.77 2.51
N LEU A 63 -13.22 -4.43 1.83
CA LEU A 63 -12.58 -5.64 2.32
C LEU A 63 -11.82 -5.36 3.62
N ILE A 64 -10.97 -4.33 3.63
CA ILE A 64 -10.16 -3.96 4.79
C ILE A 64 -11.05 -3.63 5.99
N ALA A 65 -12.11 -2.85 5.78
CA ALA A 65 -13.07 -2.47 6.82
C ALA A 65 -13.86 -3.68 7.34
N LYS A 66 -14.40 -4.52 6.44
CA LYS A 66 -15.22 -5.67 6.82
C LYS A 66 -14.43 -6.72 7.61
N TYR A 67 -13.21 -7.00 7.19
CA TYR A 67 -12.40 -8.06 7.81
C TYR A 67 -11.51 -7.55 8.95
N HIS A 68 -11.58 -6.24 9.28
CA HIS A 68 -10.77 -5.64 10.34
C HIS A 68 -9.31 -6.10 10.26
N VAL A 69 -8.72 -5.99 9.07
CA VAL A 69 -7.38 -6.52 8.79
C VAL A 69 -6.37 -5.96 9.80
N PRO A 70 -5.78 -6.80 10.68
CA PRO A 70 -5.00 -6.29 11.80
C PRO A 70 -3.66 -5.70 11.39
N PHE A 71 -3.06 -6.24 10.31
CA PHE A 71 -1.73 -5.84 9.86
C PHE A 71 -1.71 -5.58 8.37
N ILE A 72 -1.13 -4.44 7.99
CA ILE A 72 -0.84 -4.14 6.58
C ILE A 72 0.62 -3.69 6.51
N CYS A 73 1.38 -4.17 5.54
CA CYS A 73 2.69 -3.61 5.24
C CYS A 73 2.81 -3.23 3.78
N LEU A 74 3.51 -2.15 3.53
CA LEU A 74 3.80 -1.69 2.19
C LEU A 74 5.18 -1.05 2.11
N GLU A 75 5.68 -0.99 0.91
CA GLU A 75 6.87 -0.25 0.58
C GLU A 75 6.47 1.19 0.23
N PHE A 76 6.73 2.11 1.15
CA PHE A 76 6.34 3.51 1.02
C PHE A 76 7.42 4.30 0.27
N SER A 77 7.17 4.63 -0.98
CA SER A 77 8.06 5.45 -1.80
C SER A 77 7.34 6.74 -2.23
N PRO A 78 7.66 7.88 -1.60
CA PRO A 78 7.07 9.17 -1.99
C PRO A 78 7.34 9.56 -3.45
N SER A 79 8.47 9.12 -4.01
CA SER A 79 8.82 9.38 -5.41
C SER A 79 7.93 8.60 -6.37
N TYR A 80 7.78 7.30 -6.17
CA TYR A 80 6.94 6.45 -7.04
C TYR A 80 5.47 6.86 -6.97
N LEU A 81 4.96 7.14 -5.78
CA LEU A 81 3.59 7.66 -5.64
C LEU A 81 3.37 8.94 -6.46
N LYS A 82 4.31 9.89 -6.39
CA LYS A 82 4.22 11.14 -7.17
C LYS A 82 4.34 10.91 -8.68
N GLU A 83 5.17 9.97 -9.12
CA GLU A 83 5.32 9.64 -10.54
C GLU A 83 4.02 9.15 -11.17
N VAL A 84 3.23 8.39 -10.43
CA VAL A 84 1.91 7.92 -10.90
C VAL A 84 0.77 8.90 -10.60
N GLY A 85 1.06 10.06 -10.00
CA GLY A 85 0.08 11.10 -9.69
C GLY A 85 -0.60 10.94 -8.34
N SER A 86 -0.19 9.98 -7.52
CA SER A 86 -0.72 9.76 -6.17
C SER A 86 -0.04 10.67 -5.14
N ASN A 87 -0.76 10.99 -4.07
CA ASN A 87 -0.27 11.83 -2.99
C ASN A 87 0.18 10.98 -1.78
N PRO A 88 1.49 10.97 -1.43
CA PRO A 88 2.00 10.20 -0.30
C PRO A 88 1.32 10.51 1.04
N ARG A 89 0.98 11.79 1.27
CA ARG A 89 0.27 12.20 2.49
C ARG A 89 -1.15 11.64 2.53
N GLN A 90 -1.84 11.64 1.39
CA GLN A 90 -3.20 11.09 1.28
C GLN A 90 -3.20 9.59 1.57
N LEU A 91 -2.21 8.85 1.05
CA LEU A 91 -2.05 7.44 1.34
C LEU A 91 -1.89 7.18 2.84
N ALA A 92 -0.99 7.92 3.51
CA ALA A 92 -0.77 7.78 4.95
C ALA A 92 -2.02 8.19 5.76
N GLN A 93 -2.71 9.25 5.35
CA GLN A 93 -3.92 9.73 6.00
C GLN A 93 -5.05 8.70 5.92
N LEU A 94 -5.19 8.01 4.77
CA LEU A 94 -6.19 6.96 4.60
C LEU A 94 -6.03 5.86 5.66
N PHE A 95 -4.81 5.47 6.00
CA PHE A 95 -4.56 4.50 7.07
C PHE A 95 -4.96 5.04 8.44
N VAL A 96 -4.53 6.26 8.76
CA VAL A 96 -4.85 6.90 10.05
C VAL A 96 -6.36 7.05 10.24
N ASP A 97 -7.08 7.48 9.20
CA ASP A 97 -8.54 7.65 9.21
C ASP A 97 -9.29 6.32 9.39
N ASN A 98 -8.65 5.20 9.03
CA ASN A 98 -9.18 3.86 9.23
C ASN A 98 -8.65 3.16 10.50
N GLY A 99 -8.09 3.90 11.45
CA GLY A 99 -7.69 3.39 12.76
C GLY A 99 -6.37 2.62 12.77
N TYR A 100 -5.45 2.93 11.85
CA TYR A 100 -4.12 2.32 11.86
C TYR A 100 -3.07 3.24 12.45
N LYS A 101 -2.20 2.69 13.28
CA LYS A 101 -0.93 3.31 13.68
C LYS A 101 0.16 2.95 12.68
N ILE A 102 1.08 3.88 12.45
CA ILE A 102 2.17 3.74 11.49
C ILE A 102 3.48 3.51 12.23
N THR A 103 4.28 2.54 11.80
CA THR A 103 5.66 2.36 12.27
C THR A 103 6.57 1.91 11.11
N SER A 104 7.86 2.17 11.23
CA SER A 104 8.89 1.67 10.30
C SER A 104 9.70 0.50 10.86
N ASP A 105 9.47 0.12 12.12
CA ASP A 105 10.34 -0.77 12.88
C ASP A 105 9.74 -2.19 13.04
N GLY A 106 8.73 -2.52 12.20
CA GLY A 106 8.05 -3.81 12.22
C GLY A 106 6.79 -3.84 13.10
N PHE A 107 6.00 -4.90 12.97
CA PHE A 107 4.68 -5.02 13.62
C PHE A 107 4.71 -5.10 15.15
N LEU A 108 5.84 -5.41 15.75
CA LEU A 108 6.00 -5.50 17.21
C LEU A 108 6.46 -4.17 17.83
N SER A 109 6.78 -3.19 17.01
CA SER A 109 7.22 -1.88 17.48
C SER A 109 6.06 -1.08 18.06
N LYS A 110 6.37 -0.35 19.13
CA LYS A 110 5.49 0.69 19.71
C LYS A 110 5.94 2.11 19.37
N ASN A 111 6.95 2.25 18.51
CA ASN A 111 7.40 3.54 17.98
C ASN A 111 6.50 3.97 16.83
N TYR A 112 5.38 4.57 17.19
CA TYR A 112 4.44 5.06 16.17
C TYR A 112 4.87 6.41 15.62
N LEU A 113 4.72 6.56 14.31
CA LEU A 113 5.07 7.75 13.56
C LEU A 113 3.82 8.58 13.28
N THR A 114 3.98 9.88 13.36
CA THR A 114 3.07 10.81 12.70
C THR A 114 3.28 10.78 11.19
N ILE A 115 2.31 11.27 10.43
CA ILE A 115 2.44 11.37 8.96
C ILE A 115 3.65 12.24 8.57
N ASP A 116 3.91 13.33 9.30
CA ASP A 116 5.05 14.21 9.03
C ASP A 116 6.40 13.52 9.32
N GLU A 117 6.45 12.69 10.35
CA GLU A 117 7.63 11.88 10.64
C GLU A 117 7.86 10.81 9.57
N LEU A 118 6.80 10.13 9.13
CA LEU A 118 6.88 9.18 8.04
C LEU A 118 7.43 9.84 6.77
N LEU A 119 6.85 10.96 6.35
CA LEU A 119 7.28 11.67 5.15
C LEU A 119 8.73 12.16 5.22
N ARG A 120 9.19 12.58 6.41
CA ARG A 120 10.59 12.96 6.63
C ARG A 120 11.55 11.76 6.59
N ARG A 121 11.14 10.62 7.16
CA ARG A 121 11.98 9.41 7.24
C ARG A 121 12.04 8.64 5.94
N ALA A 122 10.98 8.69 5.13
CA ALA A 122 10.85 7.83 3.96
C ALA A 122 11.99 8.01 2.94
N GLY A 123 12.55 9.23 2.80
CA GLY A 123 13.59 9.48 1.82
C GLY A 123 13.13 9.06 0.43
N PHE A 124 13.87 8.13 -0.19
CA PHE A 124 13.46 7.50 -1.45
C PHE A 124 12.39 6.45 -1.21
N GLN A 125 12.57 5.59 -0.19
CA GLN A 125 11.72 4.42 0.05
C GLN A 125 11.93 3.89 1.46
N ILE A 126 10.85 3.42 2.12
CA ILE A 126 10.89 2.81 3.43
C ILE A 126 9.79 1.73 3.58
N ASN A 127 10.08 0.64 4.28
CA ASN A 127 9.04 -0.30 4.68
C ASN A 127 8.18 0.30 5.79
N CYS A 128 6.89 0.36 5.55
CA CYS A 128 5.89 0.82 6.52
C CYS A 128 5.02 -0.33 6.98
N TYR A 129 4.73 -0.33 8.26
CA TYR A 129 3.88 -1.29 8.93
C TYR A 129 2.72 -0.55 9.57
N PHE A 130 1.52 -0.98 9.24
CA PHE A 130 0.26 -0.39 9.72
C PHE A 130 -0.41 -1.41 10.63
N ILE A 131 -0.68 -1.00 11.84
CA ILE A 131 -1.23 -1.84 12.92
C ILE A 131 -2.57 -1.26 13.30
N HIS A 132 -3.65 -2.05 13.17
CA HIS A 132 -4.99 -1.58 13.51
C HIS A 132 -5.15 -1.42 15.02
N ASP A 133 -5.79 -0.35 15.46
CA ASP A 133 -5.99 -0.02 16.89
C ASP A 133 -6.67 -1.14 17.67
N SER A 134 -7.55 -1.91 17.04
CA SER A 134 -8.27 -3.02 17.69
C SER A 134 -7.41 -4.12 18.30
N ILE A 135 -6.11 -4.16 17.97
CA ILE A 135 -5.17 -5.17 18.48
C ILE A 135 -4.05 -4.57 19.35
N ILE A 136 -3.96 -3.23 19.43
CA ILE A 136 -2.88 -2.56 20.18
C ILE A 136 -3.15 -2.61 21.68
N ASP A 137 -4.40 -2.55 22.09
CA ASP A 137 -4.83 -2.44 23.49
C ASP A 137 -5.19 -3.81 24.12
N LYS A 138 -4.78 -4.90 23.49
CA LYS A 138 -4.92 -6.27 24.00
C LYS A 138 -3.59 -6.83 24.46
#